data_5c4efb9a6939a6634e6aed92d6ae343f
#
_entry.id   5c4efb9a6939a6634e6aed92d6ae343f
#
_cell.length_a   1.000
_cell.length_b   1.000
_cell.length_c   1.000
_cell.angle_alpha   90.00
_cell.angle_beta   90.00
_cell.angle_gamma   90.00
#
_symmetry.space_group_name_H-M   'P 1'
#
loop_
_entity.id
_entity.type
_entity.pdbx_description
1 polymer ?
#
loop_
_entity_poly.entity_id
_entity_poly.type
_entity_poly.pdbx_seq_one_letter_code
_entity_poly.pdbx_strand_id
1 'polypeptide(L)'
;GDFFIHRNIANIIPPYKSSKTDHSTFAAIEYAVKVLKVPNFIVLGHTSCGGIKTGYSHYLKKPNKNYKFINSWLANLGAAYKNVPKTLSVKNQINFLEEENVRVSVYNLLEFPIVKKMVKNKKLSIYGLIYNISSGDIKSLKI
;
A
#
# COMPACT_ATOMS: atom_id res chain seq x y z
N GLY A 1 -19.09 -14.59 0.02
CA GLY A 1 -18.79 -13.30 0.56
C GLY A 1 -18.77 -12.19 -0.45
N ASP A 2 -19.07 -10.99 0.01
CA ASP A 2 -19.16 -9.82 -0.84
C ASP A 2 -17.77 -9.25 -1.18
N PHE A 3 -16.73 -9.66 -0.44
CA PHE A 3 -15.37 -9.15 -0.59
C PHE A 3 -14.34 -10.26 -0.66
N PHE A 4 -13.40 -10.12 -1.59
CA PHE A 4 -12.12 -10.84 -1.54
C PHE A 4 -11.10 -9.95 -0.84
N ILE A 5 -10.52 -10.41 0.26
CA ILE A 5 -9.64 -9.61 1.10
C ILE A 5 -8.26 -10.25 1.17
N HIS A 6 -7.23 -9.45 0.83
CA HIS A 6 -5.83 -9.74 1.10
C HIS A 6 -5.28 -8.71 2.10
N ARG A 7 -4.60 -9.17 3.15
CA ARG A 7 -4.04 -8.29 4.18
C ARG A 7 -2.54 -8.50 4.28
N ASN A 8 -1.81 -7.39 4.36
CA ASN A 8 -0.38 -7.40 4.63
C ASN A 8 0.01 -6.23 5.55
N ILE A 9 1.24 -6.25 6.07
CA ILE A 9 1.77 -5.18 6.92
C ILE A 9 1.87 -3.90 6.09
N ALA A 10 1.25 -2.81 6.59
CA ALA A 10 1.28 -1.47 6.01
C ALA A 10 0.62 -1.37 4.60
N ASN A 11 -0.33 -2.23 4.25
CA ASN A 11 -1.05 -2.18 2.96
C ASN A 11 -0.16 -1.95 1.73
N ILE A 12 1.03 -2.54 1.71
CA ILE A 12 2.01 -2.35 0.66
C ILE A 12 1.64 -3.21 -0.56
N ILE A 13 1.63 -2.58 -1.73
CA ILE A 13 1.74 -3.26 -3.02
C ILE A 13 3.12 -2.94 -3.57
N PRO A 14 4.05 -3.91 -3.60
CA PRO A 14 5.38 -3.69 -4.14
C PRO A 14 5.34 -3.34 -5.64
N PRO A 15 6.37 -2.67 -6.19
CA PRO A 15 6.45 -2.41 -7.63
C PRO A 15 6.40 -3.70 -8.44
N TYR A 16 5.68 -3.70 -9.55
CA TYR A 16 5.54 -4.89 -10.42
C TYR A 16 6.89 -5.51 -10.84
N LYS A 17 7.92 -4.68 -11.01
CA LYS A 17 9.29 -5.13 -11.31
C LYS A 17 9.92 -6.01 -10.23
N SER A 18 9.41 -5.95 -9.00
CA SER A 18 9.87 -6.77 -7.86
C SER A 18 9.12 -8.10 -7.72
N SER A 19 8.36 -8.50 -8.73
CA SER A 19 7.50 -9.72 -8.72
C SER A 19 8.23 -11.04 -8.40
N LYS A 20 9.55 -11.06 -8.46
CA LYS A 20 10.37 -12.24 -8.12
C LYS A 20 10.44 -12.54 -6.62
N THR A 21 10.06 -11.60 -5.75
CA THR A 21 10.29 -11.69 -4.29
C THR A 21 9.02 -11.68 -3.44
N ASP A 22 7.88 -11.26 -4.00
CA ASP A 22 6.58 -11.27 -3.29
C ASP A 22 5.50 -11.96 -4.13
N HIS A 23 5.40 -13.27 -3.97
CA HIS A 23 4.40 -14.06 -4.68
C HIS A 23 3.00 -13.92 -4.07
N SER A 24 2.87 -13.68 -2.76
CA SER A 24 1.56 -13.68 -2.08
C SER A 24 0.68 -12.52 -2.52
N THR A 25 1.18 -11.28 -2.43
CA THR A 25 0.43 -10.09 -2.85
C THR A 25 0.13 -10.10 -4.34
N PHE A 26 1.09 -10.52 -5.17
CA PHE A 26 0.90 -10.60 -6.62
C PHE A 26 -0.12 -11.68 -7.01
N ALA A 27 -0.08 -12.85 -6.37
CA ALA A 27 -1.06 -13.92 -6.59
C ALA A 27 -2.47 -13.48 -6.20
N ALA A 28 -2.62 -12.75 -5.07
CA ALA A 28 -3.92 -12.21 -4.65
C ALA A 28 -4.47 -11.18 -5.66
N ILE A 29 -3.63 -10.28 -6.18
CA ILE A 29 -4.02 -9.31 -7.22
C ILE A 29 -4.46 -10.05 -8.49
N GLU A 30 -3.68 -11.01 -8.94
CA GLU A 30 -3.99 -11.78 -10.15
C GLU A 30 -5.28 -12.58 -9.99
N TYR A 31 -5.50 -13.22 -8.86
CA TYR A 31 -6.71 -13.96 -8.56
C TYR A 31 -7.95 -13.06 -8.55
N ALA A 32 -7.89 -11.91 -7.85
CA ALA A 32 -8.99 -10.96 -7.81
C ALA A 32 -9.38 -10.46 -9.21
N VAL A 33 -8.40 -10.14 -10.04
CA VAL A 33 -8.62 -9.49 -11.34
C VAL A 33 -8.93 -10.51 -12.44
N LYS A 34 -8.23 -11.65 -12.51
CA LYS A 34 -8.39 -12.65 -13.58
C LYS A 34 -9.46 -13.68 -13.28
N VAL A 35 -9.50 -14.19 -12.05
CA VAL A 35 -10.39 -15.32 -11.68
C VAL A 35 -11.74 -14.77 -11.21
N LEU A 36 -11.73 -13.88 -10.20
CA LEU A 36 -12.95 -13.32 -9.64
C LEU A 36 -13.52 -12.17 -10.49
N LYS A 37 -12.70 -11.53 -11.33
CA LYS A 37 -13.12 -10.42 -12.21
C LYS A 37 -13.80 -9.29 -11.44
N VAL A 38 -13.23 -8.93 -10.28
CA VAL A 38 -13.81 -7.89 -9.41
C VAL A 38 -13.96 -6.58 -10.17
N PRO A 39 -15.08 -5.86 -10.05
CA PRO A 39 -15.28 -4.57 -10.71
C PRO A 39 -14.61 -3.40 -9.98
N ASN A 40 -14.29 -3.60 -8.70
CA ASN A 40 -13.67 -2.58 -7.84
C ASN A 40 -12.48 -3.18 -7.09
N PHE A 41 -11.40 -2.40 -7.00
CA PHE A 41 -10.22 -2.73 -6.20
C PHE A 41 -9.95 -1.59 -5.22
N ILE A 42 -9.88 -1.90 -3.94
CA ILE A 42 -9.66 -0.93 -2.88
C ILE A 42 -8.30 -1.19 -2.23
N VAL A 43 -7.45 -0.19 -2.21
CA VAL A 43 -6.25 -0.17 -1.35
C VAL A 43 -6.63 0.60 -0.09
N LEU A 44 -6.74 -0.12 1.03
CA LEU A 44 -7.18 0.44 2.30
C LEU A 44 -6.01 0.53 3.28
N GLY A 45 -5.62 1.74 3.62
CA GLY A 45 -4.75 2.05 4.75
C GLY A 45 -5.57 2.45 5.99
N HIS A 46 -4.87 2.70 7.08
CA HIS A 46 -5.51 3.21 8.30
C HIS A 46 -4.59 4.12 9.09
N THR A 47 -5.16 5.00 9.90
CA THR A 47 -4.41 5.86 10.80
C THR A 47 -3.75 5.07 11.94
N SER A 48 -2.67 5.61 12.51
CA SER A 48 -1.91 5.00 13.60
C SER A 48 -1.35 3.61 13.25
N CYS A 49 -0.97 3.40 12.00
CA CYS A 49 -0.48 2.12 11.51
C CYS A 49 0.89 1.76 12.10
N GLY A 50 0.97 0.66 12.86
CA GLY A 50 2.22 0.17 13.43
C GLY A 50 3.28 -0.18 12.38
N GLY A 51 2.86 -0.74 11.24
CA GLY A 51 3.74 -1.05 10.11
C GLY A 51 4.36 0.20 9.50
N ILE A 52 3.57 1.26 9.28
CA ILE A 52 4.06 2.56 8.78
C ILE A 52 5.00 3.20 9.78
N LYS A 53 4.67 3.22 11.08
CA LYS A 53 5.54 3.75 12.14
C LYS A 53 6.88 3.03 12.19
N THR A 54 6.88 1.70 12.10
CA THR A 54 8.11 0.89 12.06
C THR A 54 8.90 1.19 10.80
N GLY A 55 8.26 1.28 9.63
CA GLY A 55 8.91 1.63 8.37
C GLY A 55 9.47 3.05 8.38
N TYR A 56 8.77 4.02 8.94
CA TYR A 56 9.29 5.38 9.13
C TYR A 56 10.59 5.36 9.95
N SER A 57 10.62 4.61 11.07
CA SER A 57 11.81 4.45 11.90
C SER A 57 12.96 3.76 11.17
N HIS A 58 12.66 2.81 10.27
CA HIS A 58 13.63 2.13 9.42
C HIS A 58 14.39 3.12 8.51
N TYR A 59 13.68 4.12 7.96
CA TYR A 59 14.28 5.13 7.08
C TYR A 59 14.88 6.32 7.82
N LEU A 60 14.36 6.66 9.00
CA LEU A 60 14.89 7.75 9.84
C LEU A 60 16.16 7.33 10.58
N LYS A 61 16.19 6.09 11.07
CA LYS A 61 17.28 5.48 11.83
C LYS A 61 17.80 4.27 11.05
N LYS A 62 18.85 3.62 11.56
CA LYS A 62 19.28 2.35 10.98
C LYS A 62 18.26 1.24 11.26
N PRO A 63 18.01 0.32 10.30
CA PRO A 63 17.15 -0.85 10.50
C PRO A 63 17.57 -1.68 11.71
N ASN A 64 16.60 -2.21 12.44
CA ASN A 64 16.87 -3.14 13.54
C ASN A 64 17.44 -4.45 12.97
N LYS A 65 18.67 -4.79 13.33
CA LYS A 65 19.39 -5.97 12.82
C LYS A 65 18.65 -7.30 13.09
N ASN A 66 17.78 -7.34 14.11
CA ASN A 66 17.02 -8.54 14.47
C ASN A 66 15.78 -8.77 13.59
N TYR A 67 15.44 -7.84 12.70
CA TYR A 67 14.20 -7.89 11.89
C TYR A 67 14.48 -8.15 10.40
N LYS A 68 15.03 -9.31 10.09
CA LYS A 68 15.39 -9.67 8.70
C LYS A 68 14.22 -9.51 7.72
N PHE A 69 13.09 -10.17 7.98
CA PHE A 69 11.94 -10.18 7.07
C PHE A 69 11.15 -8.87 7.12
N ILE A 70 10.96 -8.28 8.31
CA ILE A 70 10.29 -6.98 8.46
C ILE A 70 11.06 -5.90 7.72
N ASN A 71 12.39 -5.85 7.86
CA ASN A 71 13.22 -4.87 7.17
C ASN A 71 13.14 -5.02 5.64
N SER A 72 13.19 -6.26 5.13
CA SER A 72 13.04 -6.54 3.70
C SER A 72 11.68 -6.10 3.18
N TRP A 73 10.61 -6.37 3.91
CA TRP A 73 9.25 -5.98 3.55
C TRP A 73 9.08 -4.46 3.56
N LEU A 74 9.45 -3.80 4.66
CA LEU A 74 9.30 -2.36 4.85
C LEU A 74 10.22 -1.53 3.95
N ALA A 75 11.23 -2.12 3.31
CA ALA A 75 12.01 -1.46 2.27
C ALA A 75 11.15 -0.99 1.08
N ASN A 76 9.99 -1.61 0.85
CA ASN A 76 9.04 -1.19 -0.17
C ASN A 76 8.36 0.17 0.12
N LEU A 77 8.44 0.69 1.37
CA LEU A 77 7.98 2.04 1.71
C LEU A 77 8.88 3.15 1.20
N GLY A 78 10.04 2.83 0.61
CA GLY A 78 11.06 3.81 0.22
C GLY A 78 10.55 4.89 -0.73
N ALA A 79 9.70 4.53 -1.69
CA ALA A 79 9.11 5.48 -2.63
C ALA A 79 8.20 6.49 -1.89
N ALA A 80 7.31 6.01 -1.02
CA ALA A 80 6.44 6.87 -0.22
C ALA A 80 7.23 7.72 0.78
N TYR A 81 8.26 7.15 1.43
CA TYR A 81 9.08 7.88 2.39
C TYR A 81 9.85 9.05 1.75
N LYS A 82 10.29 8.93 0.50
CA LYS A 82 10.97 10.02 -0.23
C LYS A 82 10.10 11.27 -0.39
N ASN A 83 8.79 11.09 -0.48
CA ASN A 83 7.82 12.16 -0.65
C ASN A 83 7.45 12.86 0.67
N VAL A 84 7.87 12.33 1.83
CA VAL A 84 7.54 12.89 3.14
C VAL A 84 8.21 14.25 3.33
N PRO A 85 7.46 15.36 3.54
CA PRO A 85 8.02 16.67 3.78
C PRO A 85 8.80 16.70 5.10
N LYS A 86 10.08 17.05 5.04
CA LYS A 86 10.97 17.05 6.22
C LYS A 86 10.72 18.22 7.17
N THR A 87 9.97 19.23 6.73
CA THR A 87 9.55 20.39 7.54
C THR A 87 8.43 20.07 8.54
N LEU A 88 7.73 18.95 8.36
CA LEU A 88 6.67 18.53 9.26
C LEU A 88 7.23 17.97 10.57
N SER A 89 6.44 18.06 11.65
CA SER A 89 6.72 17.32 12.88
C SER A 89 6.74 15.80 12.62
N VAL A 90 7.47 15.04 13.44
CA VAL A 90 7.56 13.55 13.30
C VAL A 90 6.17 12.90 13.23
N LYS A 91 5.23 13.34 14.07
CA LYS A 91 3.84 12.84 14.06
C LYS A 91 3.19 13.07 12.70
N ASN A 92 3.31 14.29 12.17
CA ASN A 92 2.70 14.64 10.88
C ASN A 92 3.41 13.98 9.70
N GLN A 93 4.71 13.70 9.79
CA GLN A 93 5.44 12.91 8.79
C GLN A 93 4.91 11.46 8.73
N ILE A 94 4.62 10.84 9.89
CA ILE A 94 4.04 9.49 9.93
C ILE A 94 2.62 9.51 9.37
N ASN A 95 1.78 10.47 9.75
CA ASN A 95 0.42 10.59 9.21
C ASN A 95 0.44 10.81 7.68
N PHE A 96 1.35 11.64 7.19
CA PHE A 96 1.56 11.82 5.76
C PHE A 96 1.95 10.51 5.06
N LEU A 97 2.89 9.76 5.66
CA LEU A 97 3.37 8.50 5.11
C LEU A 97 2.26 7.43 5.05
N GLU A 98 1.31 7.43 5.99
CA GLU A 98 0.14 6.53 5.96
C GLU A 98 -0.68 6.74 4.68
N GLU A 99 -1.01 7.99 4.34
CA GLU A 99 -1.75 8.31 3.12
C GLU A 99 -0.91 8.08 1.85
N GLU A 100 0.34 8.55 1.88
CA GLU A 100 1.24 8.48 0.72
C GLU A 100 1.54 7.03 0.33
N ASN A 101 1.67 6.13 1.31
CA ASN A 101 1.86 4.72 1.01
C ASN A 101 0.64 4.09 0.32
N VAL A 102 -0.58 4.52 0.64
CA VAL A 102 -1.77 4.10 -0.11
C VAL A 102 -1.69 4.58 -1.56
N ARG A 103 -1.30 5.86 -1.81
CA ARG A 103 -1.13 6.40 -3.18
C ARG A 103 -0.08 5.61 -3.95
N VAL A 104 1.10 5.41 -3.36
CA VAL A 104 2.18 4.63 -3.98
C VAL A 104 1.74 3.20 -4.28
N SER A 105 1.01 2.55 -3.36
CA SER A 105 0.47 1.21 -3.59
C SER A 105 -0.53 1.18 -4.74
N VAL A 106 -1.38 2.20 -4.90
CA VAL A 106 -2.28 2.31 -6.07
C VAL A 106 -1.48 2.51 -7.35
N TYR A 107 -0.45 3.37 -7.37
CA TYR A 107 0.41 3.53 -8.55
C TYR A 107 1.13 2.22 -8.91
N ASN A 108 1.66 1.50 -7.94
CA ASN A 108 2.27 0.20 -8.17
C ASN A 108 1.27 -0.83 -8.72
N LEU A 109 0.02 -0.82 -8.20
CA LEU A 109 -1.06 -1.67 -8.72
C LEU A 109 -1.36 -1.38 -10.20
N LEU A 110 -1.37 -0.11 -10.59
CA LEU A 110 -1.60 0.31 -11.98
C LEU A 110 -0.48 -0.11 -12.95
N GLU A 111 0.71 -0.47 -12.44
CA GLU A 111 1.80 -1.00 -13.26
C GLU A 111 1.58 -2.46 -13.68
N PHE A 112 0.68 -3.19 -13.02
CA PHE A 112 0.36 -4.57 -13.40
C PHE A 112 -0.33 -4.59 -14.77
N PRO A 113 0.20 -5.32 -15.78
CA PRO A 113 -0.34 -5.29 -17.14
C PRO A 113 -1.83 -5.63 -17.20
N ILE A 114 -2.27 -6.63 -16.42
CA ILE A 114 -3.68 -7.03 -16.38
C ILE A 114 -4.56 -5.95 -15.75
N VAL A 115 -4.11 -5.32 -14.66
CA VAL A 115 -4.83 -4.23 -13.99
C VAL A 115 -4.97 -3.03 -14.94
N LYS A 116 -3.84 -2.60 -15.55
CA LYS A 116 -3.82 -1.51 -16.53
C LYS A 116 -4.79 -1.76 -17.70
N LYS A 117 -4.81 -3.00 -18.22
CA LYS A 117 -5.76 -3.40 -19.28
C LYS A 117 -7.22 -3.29 -18.82
N MET A 118 -7.53 -3.78 -17.62
CA MET A 118 -8.90 -3.77 -17.09
C MET A 118 -9.39 -2.35 -16.79
N VAL A 119 -8.52 -1.48 -16.24
CA VAL A 119 -8.84 -0.06 -16.00
C VAL A 119 -9.06 0.68 -17.32
N LYS A 120 -8.16 0.49 -18.30
CA LYS A 120 -8.32 1.10 -19.65
C LYS A 120 -9.64 0.72 -20.30
N ASN A 121 -10.09 -0.52 -20.12
CA ASN A 121 -11.33 -1.04 -20.68
C ASN A 121 -12.57 -0.70 -19.81
N LYS A 122 -12.43 0.13 -18.78
CA LYS A 122 -13.50 0.51 -17.83
C LYS A 122 -14.16 -0.69 -17.13
N LYS A 123 -13.44 -1.79 -16.98
CA LYS A 123 -13.89 -3.02 -16.31
C LYS A 123 -13.41 -3.14 -14.87
N LEU A 124 -12.55 -2.22 -14.42
CA LEU A 124 -12.01 -2.18 -13.06
C LEU A 124 -11.85 -0.72 -12.63
N SER A 125 -12.43 -0.38 -11.49
CA SER A 125 -12.20 0.90 -10.79
C SER A 125 -11.28 0.68 -9.60
N ILE A 126 -10.36 1.62 -9.35
CA ILE A 126 -9.39 1.53 -8.26
C ILE A 126 -9.58 2.69 -7.30
N TYR A 127 -9.55 2.41 -6.01
CA TYR A 127 -9.74 3.40 -4.93
C TYR A 127 -8.61 3.28 -3.91
N GLY A 128 -8.08 4.43 -3.50
CA GLY A 128 -7.20 4.56 -2.34
C GLY A 128 -7.98 5.14 -1.17
N LEU A 129 -8.08 4.42 -0.06
CA LEU A 129 -8.85 4.83 1.11
C LEU A 129 -8.00 4.79 2.36
N ILE A 130 -8.30 5.69 3.31
CA ILE A 130 -7.75 5.68 4.68
C ILE A 130 -8.90 5.54 5.67
N TYR A 131 -8.82 4.53 6.52
CA TYR A 131 -9.71 4.32 7.66
C TYR A 131 -9.14 4.98 8.91
N ASN A 132 -9.90 5.88 9.51
CA ASN A 132 -9.55 6.47 10.79
C ASN A 132 -10.00 5.55 11.92
N ILE A 133 -9.05 4.88 12.59
CA ILE A 133 -9.38 3.91 13.66
C ILE A 133 -9.99 4.55 14.91
N SER A 134 -9.83 5.87 15.10
CA SER A 134 -10.37 6.57 16.27
C SER A 134 -11.81 7.02 16.08
N SER A 135 -12.17 7.48 14.86
CA SER A 135 -13.51 8.00 14.56
C SER A 135 -14.40 7.04 13.78
N GLY A 136 -13.81 6.03 13.12
CA GLY A 136 -14.53 5.12 12.22
C GLY A 136 -14.74 5.67 10.81
N ASP A 137 -14.27 6.89 10.53
CA ASP A 137 -14.44 7.52 9.22
C ASP A 137 -13.55 6.92 8.15
N ILE A 138 -14.02 6.97 6.91
CA ILE A 138 -13.26 6.61 5.72
C ILE A 138 -13.04 7.84 4.86
N LYS A 139 -11.78 8.13 4.56
CA LYS A 139 -11.35 9.20 3.66
C LYS A 139 -10.94 8.61 2.32
N SER A 140 -11.52 9.08 1.22
CA SER A 140 -11.02 8.80 -0.12
C SER A 140 -9.82 9.70 -0.44
N LEU A 141 -8.76 9.09 -0.98
CA LEU A 141 -7.57 9.82 -1.40
C LEU A 141 -7.66 10.14 -2.89
N LYS A 142 -7.24 11.35 -3.24
CA LYS A 142 -7.00 11.70 -4.64
C LYS A 142 -5.75 10.97 -5.11
N ILE A 143 -5.88 10.20 -6.20
CA ILE A 143 -4.81 9.43 -6.85
C ILE A 143 -4.34 10.19 -8.09
#